data_b87bf2f50f9740ea3e95ebc36c9dc789
#
_entry.id   b87bf2f50f9740ea3e95ebc36c9dc789
#
_cell.length_a   1.000
_cell.length_b   1.000
_cell.length_c   1.000
_cell.angle_alpha   90.00
_cell.angle_beta   90.00
_cell.angle_gamma   90.00
#
_symmetry.space_group_name_H-M   'P 1'
#
loop_
_entity.id
_entity.type
_entity.pdbx_description
1 polymer ?
#
loop_
_entity_poly.entity_id
_entity_poly.type
_entity_poly.pdbx_seq_one_letter_code
_entity_poly.pdbx_strand_id
1 'polypeptide(L)'
;AEDLLEKDIRVFGGIRRSSSSNLSRIAHLIDHPDLNLIHFDLMDGCSIENFVRTVYDSVHTLIQFDNYLQVYNLAAQSHVGDSFNIPTVTHKVNALGVITLLESLHKHFKKDFRFYQASTSELYGNGKNKKGKAKEMNEATPFNPVSPYAISKMCAFLTVKNYREAYGIHAVNGILFNHESPRRGLDFVTRKITNYVARYALNKVERNQPLQLGNIRARRDWGDAREYVRAMDLMINKAKDETVTDYVVATGDTYSVKSFAETAFRKIGVALDWSGTGERTKAIN
;
A
#
# COMPACT_ATOMS: atom_id res chain seq x y z
N ALA A 1 5.58 -10.94 -1.93
CA ALA A 1 6.49 -12.07 -1.70
C ALA A 1 5.83 -13.38 -2.13
N GLU A 2 4.70 -13.76 -1.53
CA GLU A 2 4.02 -15.03 -1.80
C GLU A 2 3.81 -15.28 -3.31
N ASP A 3 3.20 -14.35 -4.03
CA ASP A 3 2.99 -14.43 -5.49
C ASP A 3 4.29 -14.59 -6.30
N LEU A 4 5.40 -14.04 -5.83
CA LEU A 4 6.71 -14.18 -6.48
C LEU A 4 7.37 -15.53 -6.16
N LEU A 5 7.25 -15.99 -4.91
CA LEU A 5 7.75 -17.31 -4.49
C LEU A 5 7.01 -18.44 -5.19
N GLU A 6 5.69 -18.31 -5.40
CA GLU A 6 4.88 -19.25 -6.19
C GLU A 6 5.30 -19.34 -7.68
N LYS A 7 6.09 -18.37 -8.16
CA LYS A 7 6.67 -18.31 -9.51
C LYS A 7 8.15 -18.69 -9.52
N ASP A 8 8.66 -19.31 -8.45
CA ASP A 8 10.07 -19.69 -8.28
C ASP A 8 11.05 -18.50 -8.39
N ILE A 9 10.58 -17.29 -8.01
CA ILE A 9 11.40 -16.09 -8.02
C ILE A 9 12.01 -15.88 -6.63
N ARG A 10 13.33 -15.74 -6.55
CA ARG A 10 14.04 -15.42 -5.31
C ARG A 10 13.64 -14.01 -4.83
N VAL A 11 13.28 -13.90 -3.55
CA VAL A 11 12.79 -12.68 -2.94
C VAL A 11 13.71 -12.19 -1.83
N PHE A 12 14.12 -10.93 -1.90
CA PHE A 12 14.80 -10.22 -0.82
C PHE A 12 13.80 -9.29 -0.15
N GLY A 13 13.34 -9.65 1.04
CA GLY A 13 12.34 -8.91 1.80
C GLY A 13 12.97 -7.93 2.77
N GLY A 14 12.79 -6.63 2.55
CA GLY A 14 13.19 -5.59 3.49
C GLY A 14 12.28 -5.57 4.72
N ILE A 15 12.83 -5.77 5.92
CA ILE A 15 12.09 -5.74 7.17
C ILE A 15 12.65 -4.67 8.11
N ARG A 16 11.76 -3.87 8.70
CA ARG A 16 12.15 -2.90 9.71
C ARG A 16 12.42 -3.59 11.05
N ARG A 17 13.52 -3.23 11.70
CA ARG A 17 13.83 -3.71 13.05
C ARG A 17 12.76 -3.24 14.03
N SER A 18 12.31 -4.15 14.88
CA SER A 18 11.32 -3.91 15.94
C SER A 18 11.71 -4.70 17.17
N SER A 19 11.37 -4.19 18.36
CA SER A 19 11.58 -4.88 19.64
C SER A 19 10.69 -6.13 19.81
N SER A 20 9.61 -6.23 19.03
CA SER A 20 8.75 -7.41 18.95
C SER A 20 8.67 -7.90 17.51
N SER A 21 8.47 -9.20 17.31
CA SER A 21 8.32 -9.75 15.97
C SER A 21 7.07 -9.18 15.29
N ASN A 22 7.24 -8.63 14.08
CA ASN A 22 6.16 -8.14 13.22
C ASN A 22 5.94 -9.05 11.99
N LEU A 23 6.47 -10.28 12.02
CA LEU A 23 6.47 -11.22 10.90
C LEU A 23 5.23 -12.13 10.86
N SER A 24 4.28 -11.97 11.79
CA SER A 24 3.09 -12.83 11.89
C SER A 24 2.29 -12.97 10.59
N ARG A 25 2.30 -11.92 9.73
CA ARG A 25 1.59 -11.94 8.44
C ARG A 25 2.29 -12.75 7.36
N ILE A 26 3.55 -13.07 7.55
CA ILE A 26 4.38 -13.85 6.63
C ILE A 26 5.01 -15.06 7.32
N ALA A 27 4.50 -15.45 8.50
CA ALA A 27 5.06 -16.54 9.31
C ALA A 27 5.18 -17.86 8.53
N HIS A 28 4.23 -18.13 7.63
CA HIS A 28 4.21 -19.31 6.77
C HIS A 28 5.26 -19.29 5.63
N LEU A 29 5.95 -18.17 5.42
CA LEU A 29 6.97 -18.00 4.39
C LEU A 29 8.40 -17.93 4.95
N ILE A 30 8.57 -17.78 6.27
CA ILE A 30 9.87 -17.46 6.89
C ILE A 30 10.94 -18.48 6.54
N ASP A 31 10.56 -19.76 6.49
CA ASP A 31 11.47 -20.86 6.20
C ASP A 31 11.55 -21.21 4.70
N HIS A 32 10.97 -20.38 3.82
CA HIS A 32 11.05 -20.63 2.38
C HIS A 32 12.49 -20.39 1.88
N PRO A 33 13.11 -21.35 1.15
CA PRO A 33 14.52 -21.28 0.75
C PRO A 33 14.87 -20.06 -0.11
N ASP A 34 13.90 -19.56 -0.89
CA ASP A 34 14.08 -18.41 -1.78
C ASP A 34 13.62 -17.09 -1.15
N LEU A 35 13.25 -17.06 0.14
CA LEU A 35 12.95 -15.83 0.87
C LEU A 35 14.12 -15.42 1.76
N ASN A 36 14.75 -14.30 1.46
CA ASN A 36 15.82 -13.72 2.24
C ASN A 36 15.33 -12.44 2.92
N LEU A 37 15.18 -12.46 4.25
CA LEU A 37 14.75 -11.29 5.03
C LEU A 37 15.99 -10.51 5.50
N ILE A 38 16.04 -9.22 5.15
CA ILE A 38 17.18 -8.34 5.44
C ILE A 38 16.67 -7.09 6.13
N HIS A 39 17.44 -6.56 7.09
CA HIS A 39 17.11 -5.30 7.75
C HIS A 39 17.07 -4.14 6.75
N PHE A 40 15.96 -3.38 6.79
CA PHE A 40 15.74 -2.25 5.89
C PHE A 40 14.84 -1.20 6.54
N ASP A 41 15.32 0.03 6.65
CA ASP A 41 14.54 1.16 7.14
C ASP A 41 14.73 2.37 6.21
N LEU A 42 13.64 2.88 5.64
CA LEU A 42 13.66 4.06 4.76
C LEU A 42 14.10 5.36 5.47
N MET A 43 14.17 5.38 6.78
CA MET A 43 14.70 6.52 7.54
C MET A 43 16.21 6.49 7.72
N ASP A 44 16.85 5.36 7.42
CA ASP A 44 18.27 5.13 7.64
C ASP A 44 18.99 4.84 6.32
N GLY A 45 19.74 5.83 5.83
CA GLY A 45 20.52 5.72 4.59
C GLY A 45 21.56 4.59 4.62
N CYS A 46 22.16 4.29 5.78
CA CYS A 46 23.08 3.17 5.93
C CYS A 46 22.34 1.84 5.78
N SER A 47 21.15 1.73 6.34
CA SER A 47 20.31 0.54 6.20
C SER A 47 19.91 0.31 4.74
N ILE A 48 19.52 1.37 4.02
CA ILE A 48 19.20 1.33 2.59
C ILE A 48 20.41 0.86 1.76
N GLU A 49 21.55 1.50 1.95
CA GLU A 49 22.78 1.17 1.22
C GLU A 49 23.23 -0.27 1.48
N ASN A 50 23.20 -0.71 2.74
CA ASN A 50 23.57 -2.09 3.09
C ASN A 50 22.60 -3.12 2.47
N PHE A 51 21.30 -2.84 2.47
CA PHE A 51 20.30 -3.70 1.83
C PHE A 51 20.56 -3.80 0.33
N VAL A 52 20.68 -2.68 -0.36
CA VAL A 52 20.90 -2.64 -1.82
C VAL A 52 22.19 -3.32 -2.20
N ARG A 53 23.28 -3.08 -1.45
CA ARG A 53 24.59 -3.73 -1.67
C ARG A 53 24.51 -5.24 -1.45
N THR A 54 23.87 -5.71 -0.39
CA THR A 54 23.68 -7.15 -0.13
C THR A 54 22.92 -7.83 -1.26
N VAL A 55 21.88 -7.19 -1.78
CA VAL A 55 21.14 -7.69 -2.94
C VAL A 55 22.05 -7.69 -4.17
N TYR A 56 22.77 -6.59 -4.44
CA TYR A 56 23.68 -6.48 -5.57
C TYR A 56 24.73 -7.60 -5.56
N ASP A 57 25.44 -7.79 -4.44
CA ASP A 57 26.48 -8.83 -4.27
C ASP A 57 25.90 -10.24 -4.49
N SER A 58 24.61 -10.44 -4.19
CA SER A 58 23.95 -11.73 -4.36
C SER A 58 23.50 -12.03 -5.80
N VAL A 59 23.28 -11.00 -6.64
CA VAL A 59 22.61 -11.19 -7.94
C VAL A 59 23.34 -10.57 -9.14
N HIS A 60 24.34 -9.71 -8.95
CA HIS A 60 24.98 -8.97 -10.05
C HIS A 60 25.57 -9.85 -11.15
N THR A 61 26.05 -11.05 -10.82
CA THR A 61 26.53 -12.02 -11.80
C THR A 61 25.41 -12.70 -12.59
N LEU A 62 24.18 -12.66 -12.08
CA LEU A 62 22.99 -13.27 -12.68
C LEU A 62 22.23 -12.26 -13.57
N ILE A 63 22.44 -10.96 -13.35
CA ILE A 63 21.84 -9.86 -14.13
C ILE A 63 22.66 -9.65 -15.42
N GLN A 64 22.81 -10.72 -16.20
CA GLN A 64 23.40 -10.70 -17.52
C GLN A 64 22.37 -11.32 -18.49
N PHE A 65 22.35 -10.85 -19.74
CA PHE A 65 21.49 -11.45 -20.77
C PHE A 65 19.97 -11.33 -20.51
N ASP A 66 19.45 -10.11 -20.43
CA ASP A 66 18.01 -9.78 -20.29
C ASP A 66 17.36 -10.03 -18.92
N ASN A 67 18.09 -10.45 -17.90
CA ASN A 67 17.60 -10.47 -16.54
C ASN A 67 17.73 -9.09 -15.88
N TYR A 68 16.79 -8.72 -15.02
CA TYR A 68 16.80 -7.47 -14.29
C TYR A 68 16.26 -7.68 -12.86
N LEU A 69 16.73 -6.83 -11.95
CA LEU A 69 16.17 -6.78 -10.60
C LEU A 69 14.78 -6.11 -10.62
N GLN A 70 13.81 -6.75 -10.02
CA GLN A 70 12.50 -6.14 -9.76
C GLN A 70 12.45 -5.59 -8.34
N VAL A 71 12.13 -4.33 -8.19
CA VAL A 71 12.03 -3.66 -6.89
C VAL A 71 10.59 -3.18 -6.67
N TYR A 72 9.91 -3.75 -5.68
CA TYR A 72 8.56 -3.35 -5.27
C TYR A 72 8.65 -2.53 -3.98
N ASN A 73 8.62 -1.21 -4.07
CA ASN A 73 8.61 -0.35 -2.89
C ASN A 73 7.20 -0.18 -2.34
N LEU A 74 6.86 -1.00 -1.35
CA LEU A 74 5.62 -0.92 -0.58
C LEU A 74 5.82 -0.28 0.80
N ALA A 75 7.07 0.01 1.16
CA ALA A 75 7.40 0.58 2.46
C ALA A 75 6.91 2.03 2.57
N ALA A 76 6.19 2.32 3.64
CA ALA A 76 5.66 3.66 3.91
C ALA A 76 5.20 3.82 5.36
N GLN A 77 5.15 5.07 5.83
CA GLN A 77 4.21 5.48 6.87
C GLN A 77 2.86 5.66 6.16
N SER A 78 1.91 4.74 6.35
CA SER A 78 0.70 4.62 5.52
C SER A 78 -0.59 5.10 6.22
N HIS A 79 -0.53 5.51 7.48
CA HIS A 79 -1.70 5.97 8.21
C HIS A 79 -1.92 7.47 7.99
N VAL A 80 -2.97 7.82 7.24
CA VAL A 80 -3.28 9.22 6.86
C VAL A 80 -3.53 10.09 8.09
N GLY A 81 -4.31 9.60 9.06
CA GLY A 81 -4.60 10.34 10.29
C GLY A 81 -3.35 10.70 11.08
N ASP A 82 -2.45 9.74 11.29
CA ASP A 82 -1.21 9.95 12.04
C ASP A 82 -0.27 10.93 11.33
N SER A 83 -0.34 11.03 10.01
CA SER A 83 0.53 11.95 9.25
C SER A 83 0.39 13.41 9.68
N PHE A 84 -0.75 13.81 10.22
CA PHE A 84 -0.94 15.16 10.78
C PHE A 84 -0.19 15.37 12.09
N ASN A 85 0.00 14.32 12.88
CA ASN A 85 0.72 14.37 14.15
C ASN A 85 2.24 14.20 13.97
N ILE A 86 2.65 13.47 12.92
CA ILE A 86 4.06 13.16 12.64
C ILE A 86 4.46 13.52 11.19
N PRO A 87 4.21 14.75 10.72
CA PRO A 87 4.43 15.12 9.32
C PRO A 87 5.89 14.95 8.88
N THR A 88 6.84 15.32 9.73
CA THR A 88 8.28 15.19 9.42
C THR A 88 8.69 13.74 9.20
N VAL A 89 8.27 12.83 10.08
CA VAL A 89 8.56 11.39 9.94
C VAL A 89 7.91 10.85 8.67
N THR A 90 6.66 11.24 8.40
CA THR A 90 5.94 10.87 7.19
C THR A 90 6.70 11.25 5.92
N HIS A 91 7.23 12.49 5.84
CA HIS A 91 8.03 12.94 4.69
C HIS A 91 9.39 12.24 4.62
N LYS A 92 10.07 12.03 5.73
CA LYS A 92 11.33 11.29 5.74
C LYS A 92 11.17 9.88 5.17
N VAL A 93 10.16 9.15 5.61
CA VAL A 93 9.89 7.78 5.11
C VAL A 93 9.41 7.79 3.67
N ASN A 94 8.33 8.54 3.38
CA ASN A 94 7.60 8.39 2.12
C ASN A 94 8.20 9.18 0.96
N ALA A 95 8.99 10.21 1.22
CA ALA A 95 9.61 11.05 0.19
C ALA A 95 11.14 10.85 0.16
N LEU A 96 11.85 11.27 1.20
CA LEU A 96 13.32 11.20 1.23
C LEU A 96 13.83 9.75 1.16
N GLY A 97 13.19 8.83 1.87
CA GLY A 97 13.58 7.41 1.84
C GLY A 97 13.46 6.81 0.44
N VAL A 98 12.46 7.24 -0.35
CA VAL A 98 12.31 6.79 -1.75
C VAL A 98 13.42 7.36 -2.63
N ILE A 99 13.79 8.63 -2.44
CA ILE A 99 14.92 9.26 -3.15
C ILE A 99 16.21 8.49 -2.84
N THR A 100 16.52 8.29 -1.56
CA THR A 100 17.73 7.58 -1.12
C THR A 100 17.77 6.14 -1.65
N LEU A 101 16.63 5.44 -1.69
CA LEU A 101 16.55 4.09 -2.25
C LEU A 101 16.84 4.10 -3.76
N LEU A 102 16.25 5.02 -4.51
CA LEU A 102 16.49 5.15 -5.96
C LEU A 102 17.94 5.53 -6.27
N GLU A 103 18.55 6.43 -5.49
CA GLU A 103 19.97 6.77 -5.60
C GLU A 103 20.86 5.55 -5.39
N SER A 104 20.63 4.78 -4.32
CA SER A 104 21.41 3.58 -4.03
C SER A 104 21.23 2.52 -5.11
N LEU A 105 20.00 2.27 -5.56
CA LEU A 105 19.73 1.35 -6.68
C LEU A 105 20.43 1.80 -7.95
N HIS A 106 20.33 3.07 -8.33
CA HIS A 106 20.98 3.60 -9.53
C HIS A 106 22.51 3.56 -9.45
N LYS A 107 23.09 3.78 -8.26
CA LYS A 107 24.52 3.68 -8.01
C LYS A 107 25.04 2.28 -8.31
N HIS A 108 24.36 1.23 -7.85
CA HIS A 108 24.81 -0.18 -7.96
C HIS A 108 24.36 -0.84 -9.27
N PHE A 109 23.10 -0.68 -9.65
CA PHE A 109 22.50 -1.40 -10.79
C PHE A 109 22.41 -0.57 -12.08
N LYS A 110 22.70 0.73 -12.05
CA LYS A 110 22.57 1.66 -13.20
C LYS A 110 21.14 1.64 -13.76
N LYS A 111 20.89 0.92 -14.86
CA LYS A 111 19.58 0.75 -15.49
C LYS A 111 19.07 -0.69 -15.44
N ASP A 112 19.83 -1.61 -14.82
CA ASP A 112 19.52 -3.03 -14.80
C ASP A 112 18.55 -3.41 -13.67
N PHE A 113 17.63 -2.49 -13.37
CA PHE A 113 16.52 -2.75 -12.46
C PHE A 113 15.24 -2.13 -12.97
N ARG A 114 14.13 -2.70 -12.55
CA ARG A 114 12.79 -2.15 -12.71
C ARG A 114 12.23 -1.77 -11.35
N PHE A 115 11.55 -0.65 -11.28
CA PHE A 115 11.08 -0.11 -10.02
C PHE A 115 9.56 0.13 -10.03
N TYR A 116 8.88 -0.48 -9.08
CA TYR A 116 7.48 -0.21 -8.78
C TYR A 116 7.36 0.61 -7.50
N GLN A 117 6.65 1.73 -7.56
CA GLN A 117 6.29 2.55 -6.40
C GLN A 117 4.81 2.41 -6.09
N ALA A 118 4.50 1.95 -4.88
CA ALA A 118 3.15 2.05 -4.36
C ALA A 118 2.81 3.52 -4.10
N SER A 119 1.99 4.08 -4.97
CA SER A 119 1.38 5.39 -4.83
C SER A 119 -0.03 5.25 -4.21
N THR A 120 -0.89 6.25 -4.32
CA THR A 120 -2.15 6.28 -3.59
C THR A 120 -3.20 7.14 -4.27
N SER A 121 -4.47 6.76 -4.19
CA SER A 121 -5.61 7.58 -4.59
C SER A 121 -5.77 8.88 -3.77
N GLU A 122 -5.11 8.98 -2.60
CA GLU A 122 -5.09 10.19 -1.79
C GLU A 122 -4.41 11.39 -2.51
N LEU A 123 -3.64 11.13 -3.59
CA LEU A 123 -3.12 12.18 -4.47
C LEU A 123 -4.22 13.05 -5.07
N TYR A 124 -5.40 12.49 -5.31
CA TYR A 124 -6.55 13.21 -5.87
C TYR A 124 -7.30 14.06 -4.85
N GLY A 125 -6.97 13.93 -3.56
CA GLY A 125 -7.63 14.64 -2.48
C GLY A 125 -9.08 14.22 -2.29
N ASN A 126 -9.97 15.19 -2.07
CA ASN A 126 -11.38 14.90 -1.73
C ASN A 126 -12.24 14.34 -2.87
N GLY A 127 -11.68 14.18 -4.07
CA GLY A 127 -12.38 13.56 -5.20
C GLY A 127 -13.68 14.24 -5.63
N LYS A 128 -13.85 15.52 -5.31
CA LYS A 128 -15.06 16.29 -5.64
C LYS A 128 -14.78 17.30 -6.73
N ASN A 129 -15.68 17.43 -7.68
CA ASN A 129 -15.66 18.54 -8.61
C ASN A 129 -16.09 19.85 -7.91
N LYS A 130 -15.99 21.00 -8.61
CA LYS A 130 -16.39 22.32 -8.10
C LYS A 130 -17.87 22.37 -7.63
N LYS A 131 -18.71 21.41 -8.03
CA LYS A 131 -20.11 21.28 -7.64
C LYS A 131 -20.33 20.26 -6.49
N GLY A 132 -19.25 19.77 -5.87
CA GLY A 132 -19.32 18.82 -4.75
C GLY A 132 -19.70 17.38 -5.13
N LYS A 133 -19.84 17.05 -6.41
CA LYS A 133 -20.15 15.69 -6.87
C LYS A 133 -18.86 14.86 -6.96
N ALA A 134 -18.96 13.57 -6.65
CA ALA A 134 -17.89 12.61 -6.86
C ALA A 134 -17.43 12.65 -8.33
N LYS A 135 -16.13 12.61 -8.57
CA LYS A 135 -15.53 12.59 -9.90
C LYS A 135 -14.82 11.25 -10.08
N GLU A 136 -15.05 10.63 -11.21
CA GLU A 136 -14.19 9.53 -11.65
C GLU A 136 -12.76 10.03 -11.82
N MET A 137 -11.80 9.25 -11.35
CA MET A 137 -10.40 9.60 -11.34
C MET A 137 -9.65 8.65 -12.24
N ASN A 138 -8.77 9.20 -13.05
CA ASN A 138 -7.89 8.47 -13.95
C ASN A 138 -6.50 9.12 -13.92
N GLU A 139 -5.58 8.62 -14.73
CA GLU A 139 -4.19 9.04 -14.79
C GLU A 139 -4.03 10.51 -15.21
N ALA A 140 -4.98 11.06 -15.99
CA ALA A 140 -5.01 12.46 -16.41
C ALA A 140 -5.65 13.40 -15.38
N THR A 141 -6.23 12.88 -14.31
CA THR A 141 -6.85 13.70 -13.26
C THR A 141 -5.79 14.46 -12.47
N PRO A 142 -5.89 15.80 -12.36
CA PRO A 142 -4.92 16.58 -11.60
C PRO A 142 -4.88 16.19 -10.12
N PHE A 143 -3.68 16.09 -9.56
CA PHE A 143 -3.50 15.84 -8.15
C PHE A 143 -3.85 17.07 -7.31
N ASN A 144 -4.44 16.82 -6.15
CA ASN A 144 -4.81 17.82 -5.15
C ASN A 144 -4.69 17.25 -3.73
N PRO A 145 -3.47 16.88 -3.29
CA PRO A 145 -3.24 16.23 -1.99
C PRO A 145 -3.64 17.15 -0.83
N VAL A 146 -4.34 16.59 0.16
CA VAL A 146 -4.92 17.34 1.29
C VAL A 146 -4.42 16.84 2.66
N SER A 147 -3.38 16.02 2.68
CA SER A 147 -2.77 15.53 3.92
C SER A 147 -1.24 15.46 3.78
N PRO A 148 -0.47 15.52 4.90
CA PRO A 148 0.98 15.32 4.85
C PRO A 148 1.36 13.97 4.22
N TYR A 149 0.58 12.92 4.46
CA TYR A 149 0.74 11.64 3.78
C TYR A 149 0.63 11.78 2.25
N ALA A 150 -0.45 12.36 1.76
CA ALA A 150 -0.67 12.51 0.32
C ALA A 150 0.41 13.38 -0.34
N ILE A 151 0.84 14.47 0.32
CA ILE A 151 1.93 15.34 -0.16
C ILE A 151 3.25 14.56 -0.24
N SER A 152 3.58 13.77 0.79
CA SER A 152 4.79 12.95 0.79
C SER A 152 4.78 11.88 -0.30
N LYS A 153 3.63 11.26 -0.56
CA LYS A 153 3.43 10.30 -1.66
C LYS A 153 3.47 10.96 -3.04
N MET A 154 3.01 12.20 -3.17
CA MET A 154 3.16 12.98 -4.40
C MET A 154 4.63 13.28 -4.70
N CYS A 155 5.44 13.62 -3.71
CA CYS A 155 6.87 13.79 -3.88
C CYS A 155 7.51 12.49 -4.41
N ALA A 156 7.22 11.33 -3.80
CA ALA A 156 7.71 10.04 -4.29
C ALA A 156 7.25 9.75 -5.73
N PHE A 157 5.98 10.00 -6.05
CA PHE A 157 5.43 9.83 -7.39
C PHE A 157 6.21 10.62 -8.44
N LEU A 158 6.42 11.91 -8.18
CA LEU A 158 7.16 12.79 -9.08
C LEU A 158 8.65 12.41 -9.19
N THR A 159 9.26 11.96 -8.09
CA THR A 159 10.62 11.44 -8.08
C THR A 159 10.75 10.22 -8.99
N VAL A 160 9.87 9.24 -8.88
CA VAL A 160 9.87 8.04 -9.73
C VAL A 160 9.70 8.43 -11.21
N LYS A 161 8.78 9.33 -11.51
CA LYS A 161 8.61 9.88 -12.86
C LYS A 161 9.89 10.54 -13.37
N ASN A 162 10.55 11.35 -12.54
CA ASN A 162 11.80 12.00 -12.89
C ASN A 162 12.92 10.98 -13.18
N TYR A 163 13.06 9.94 -12.36
CA TYR A 163 14.06 8.89 -12.60
C TYR A 163 13.80 8.12 -13.89
N ARG A 164 12.54 7.87 -14.23
CA ARG A 164 12.14 7.30 -15.52
C ARG A 164 12.55 8.17 -16.69
N GLU A 165 12.23 9.47 -16.64
CA GLU A 165 12.43 10.40 -17.74
C GLU A 165 13.90 10.85 -17.89
N ALA A 166 14.57 11.17 -16.78
CA ALA A 166 15.93 11.69 -16.80
C ALA A 166 17.01 10.61 -16.92
N TYR A 167 16.82 9.46 -16.28
CA TYR A 167 17.82 8.40 -16.25
C TYR A 167 17.47 7.19 -17.11
N GLY A 168 16.28 7.16 -17.72
CA GLY A 168 15.80 6.06 -18.55
C GLY A 168 15.61 4.74 -17.79
N ILE A 169 15.29 4.83 -16.51
CA ILE A 169 15.01 3.67 -15.65
C ILE A 169 13.57 3.22 -15.89
N HIS A 170 13.35 1.92 -16.02
CA HIS A 170 12.01 1.36 -16.06
C HIS A 170 11.35 1.48 -14.67
N ALA A 171 10.71 2.61 -14.42
CA ALA A 171 10.10 2.93 -13.15
C ALA A 171 8.63 3.32 -13.32
N VAL A 172 7.73 2.72 -12.53
CA VAL A 172 6.27 2.87 -12.63
C VAL A 172 5.64 3.16 -11.28
N ASN A 173 4.64 4.04 -11.26
CA ASN A 173 3.80 4.26 -10.09
C ASN A 173 2.44 3.55 -10.26
N GLY A 174 2.01 2.79 -9.28
CA GLY A 174 0.63 2.34 -9.16
C GLY A 174 -0.16 3.27 -8.26
N ILE A 175 -1.13 4.01 -8.80
CA ILE A 175 -2.02 4.89 -8.03
C ILE A 175 -3.13 4.01 -7.45
N LEU A 176 -2.86 3.45 -6.28
CA LEU A 176 -3.71 2.43 -5.67
C LEU A 176 -4.90 3.04 -4.94
N PHE A 177 -6.09 2.54 -5.24
CA PHE A 177 -7.25 2.69 -4.37
C PHE A 177 -7.17 1.69 -3.22
N ASN A 178 -8.17 1.66 -2.32
CA ASN A 178 -8.10 0.81 -1.16
C ASN A 178 -8.12 -0.67 -1.55
N HIS A 179 -7.20 -1.45 -1.03
CA HIS A 179 -7.10 -2.88 -1.28
C HIS A 179 -6.95 -3.62 0.04
N GLU A 180 -7.75 -4.65 0.19
CA GLU A 180 -8.01 -5.29 1.47
C GLU A 180 -7.71 -6.79 1.42
N SER A 181 -7.39 -7.35 2.58
CA SER A 181 -7.21 -8.78 2.75
C SER A 181 -7.42 -9.18 4.21
N PRO A 182 -7.50 -10.47 4.53
CA PRO A 182 -7.47 -10.95 5.92
C PRO A 182 -6.24 -10.51 6.71
N ARG A 183 -5.16 -10.12 6.02
CA ARG A 183 -3.89 -9.66 6.61
C ARG A 183 -3.82 -8.14 6.83
N ARG A 184 -4.89 -7.39 6.50
CA ARG A 184 -4.96 -5.94 6.75
C ARG A 184 -4.78 -5.63 8.24
N GLY A 185 -4.14 -4.52 8.59
CA GLY A 185 -3.99 -4.06 9.97
C GLY A 185 -5.33 -3.83 10.67
N LEU A 186 -5.43 -4.14 11.95
CA LEU A 186 -6.67 -4.05 12.74
C LEU A 186 -7.16 -2.61 12.93
N ASP A 187 -6.30 -1.62 12.75
CA ASP A 187 -6.64 -0.20 12.86
C ASP A 187 -7.38 0.33 11.61
N PHE A 188 -7.34 -0.41 10.51
CA PHE A 188 -8.08 -0.05 9.29
C PHE A 188 -9.54 -0.47 9.37
N VAL A 189 -10.43 0.40 8.86
CA VAL A 189 -11.88 0.30 9.04
C VAL A 189 -12.46 -1.06 8.65
N THR A 190 -12.03 -1.66 7.56
CA THR A 190 -12.51 -2.97 7.09
C THR A 190 -12.18 -4.07 8.09
N ARG A 191 -10.91 -4.13 8.55
CA ARG A 191 -10.48 -5.13 9.55
C ARG A 191 -11.03 -4.84 10.93
N LYS A 192 -11.18 -3.57 11.31
CA LYS A 192 -11.83 -3.18 12.55
C LYS A 192 -13.25 -3.73 12.61
N ILE A 193 -14.03 -3.59 11.53
CA ILE A 193 -15.39 -4.13 11.43
C ILE A 193 -15.37 -5.66 11.45
N THR A 194 -14.61 -6.30 10.55
CA THR A 194 -14.63 -7.77 10.43
C THR A 194 -14.13 -8.47 11.68
N ASN A 195 -13.11 -7.92 12.36
CA ASN A 195 -12.63 -8.46 13.63
C ASN A 195 -13.67 -8.32 14.76
N TYR A 196 -14.36 -7.17 14.81
CA TYR A 196 -15.43 -6.97 15.79
C TYR A 196 -16.57 -7.96 15.55
N VAL A 197 -17.02 -8.12 14.30
CA VAL A 197 -18.08 -9.06 13.91
C VAL A 197 -17.72 -10.50 14.26
N ALA A 198 -16.48 -10.91 14.00
CA ALA A 198 -16.01 -12.26 14.35
C ALA A 198 -16.00 -12.47 15.88
N ARG A 199 -15.52 -11.49 16.64
CA ARG A 199 -15.56 -11.56 18.11
C ARG A 199 -16.98 -11.56 18.66
N TYR A 200 -17.87 -10.79 18.04
CA TYR A 200 -19.29 -10.77 18.39
C TYR A 200 -19.94 -12.16 18.17
N ALA A 201 -19.72 -12.77 17.02
CA ALA A 201 -20.24 -14.11 16.70
C ALA A 201 -19.70 -15.20 17.67
N LEU A 202 -18.51 -15.00 18.23
CA LEU A 202 -17.90 -15.91 19.22
C LEU A 202 -18.25 -15.55 20.68
N ASN A 203 -19.18 -14.63 20.93
CA ASN A 203 -19.54 -14.11 22.26
C ASN A 203 -18.31 -13.54 23.03
N LYS A 204 -17.31 -12.97 22.32
CA LYS A 204 -16.09 -12.38 22.89
C LYS A 204 -16.11 -10.85 22.90
N VAL A 205 -17.29 -10.23 22.73
CA VAL A 205 -17.52 -8.79 22.83
C VAL A 205 -18.43 -8.56 24.04
N GLU A 206 -17.96 -7.70 24.95
CA GLU A 206 -18.79 -7.27 26.06
C GLU A 206 -19.94 -6.35 25.58
N ARG A 207 -21.11 -6.44 26.18
CA ARG A 207 -22.30 -5.64 25.79
C ARG A 207 -22.07 -4.14 25.85
N ASN A 208 -21.14 -3.69 26.69
CA ASN A 208 -20.76 -2.29 26.89
C ASN A 208 -19.60 -1.83 25.98
N GLN A 209 -19.11 -2.66 25.08
CA GLN A 209 -18.03 -2.33 24.15
C GLN A 209 -18.56 -2.20 22.69
N PRO A 210 -19.23 -1.10 22.33
CA PRO A 210 -19.73 -0.93 20.98
C PRO A 210 -18.58 -0.71 19.98
N LEU A 211 -18.78 -1.15 18.74
CA LEU A 211 -17.90 -0.83 17.64
C LEU A 211 -17.99 0.67 17.32
N GLN A 212 -16.93 1.39 17.59
CA GLN A 212 -16.83 2.80 17.26
C GLN A 212 -16.30 2.98 15.84
N LEU A 213 -17.07 3.67 15.00
CA LEU A 213 -16.71 4.01 13.62
C LEU A 213 -16.74 5.52 13.45
N GLY A 214 -15.89 6.05 12.60
CA GLY A 214 -15.93 7.45 12.17
C GLY A 214 -17.09 7.70 11.20
N ASN A 215 -16.86 8.46 10.14
CA ASN A 215 -17.89 8.79 9.17
C ASN A 215 -18.37 7.55 8.39
N ILE A 216 -19.49 6.98 8.79
CA ILE A 216 -20.08 5.78 8.16
C ILE A 216 -20.62 6.03 6.74
N ARG A 217 -20.82 7.31 6.35
CA ARG A 217 -21.25 7.70 4.99
C ARG A 217 -20.06 7.85 4.03
N ALA A 218 -18.82 7.82 4.53
CA ALA A 218 -17.63 7.85 3.69
C ALA A 218 -17.65 6.66 2.74
N ARG A 219 -17.42 6.93 1.47
CA ARG A 219 -17.35 5.89 0.43
C ARG A 219 -15.90 5.62 0.05
N ARG A 220 -15.62 4.37 -0.24
CA ARG A 220 -14.30 3.91 -0.71
C ARG A 220 -14.50 2.85 -1.79
N ASP A 221 -13.59 2.84 -2.74
CA ASP A 221 -13.36 1.71 -3.63
C ASP A 221 -12.49 0.70 -2.86
N TRP A 222 -12.96 -0.51 -2.67
CA TRP A 222 -12.23 -1.59 -1.99
C TRP A 222 -12.07 -2.79 -2.90
N GLY A 223 -10.84 -3.10 -3.28
CA GLY A 223 -10.50 -4.29 -4.05
C GLY A 223 -9.83 -5.38 -3.23
N ASP A 224 -9.61 -6.53 -3.83
CA ASP A 224 -8.84 -7.64 -3.24
C ASP A 224 -7.34 -7.38 -3.43
N ALA A 225 -6.55 -7.45 -2.36
CA ALA A 225 -5.11 -7.21 -2.41
C ALA A 225 -4.36 -8.16 -3.36
N ARG A 226 -4.87 -9.36 -3.62
CA ARG A 226 -4.26 -10.32 -4.56
C ARG A 226 -4.35 -9.81 -6.00
N GLU A 227 -5.45 -9.17 -6.38
CA GLU A 227 -5.60 -8.57 -7.72
C GLU A 227 -4.70 -7.36 -7.88
N TYR A 228 -4.54 -6.56 -6.81
CA TYR A 228 -3.60 -5.43 -6.81
C TYR A 228 -2.14 -5.89 -6.95
N VAL A 229 -1.77 -7.01 -6.30
CA VAL A 229 -0.42 -7.60 -6.47
C VAL A 229 -0.20 -8.07 -7.92
N ARG A 230 -1.19 -8.70 -8.55
CA ARG A 230 -1.12 -9.06 -9.98
C ARG A 230 -0.97 -7.81 -10.87
N ALA A 231 -1.70 -6.74 -10.58
CA ALA A 231 -1.54 -5.48 -11.30
C ALA A 231 -0.13 -4.90 -11.14
N MET A 232 0.46 -4.96 -9.94
CA MET A 232 1.84 -4.53 -9.70
C MET A 232 2.83 -5.32 -10.56
N ASP A 233 2.66 -6.64 -10.63
CA ASP A 233 3.49 -7.53 -11.43
C ASP A 233 3.35 -7.23 -12.94
N LEU A 234 2.14 -7.05 -13.43
CA LEU A 234 1.90 -6.66 -14.82
C LEU A 234 2.53 -5.30 -15.17
N MET A 235 2.42 -4.32 -14.29
CA MET A 235 2.99 -2.98 -14.52
C MET A 235 4.52 -2.99 -14.59
N ILE A 236 5.18 -3.73 -13.71
CA ILE A 236 6.65 -3.77 -13.66
C ILE A 236 7.23 -4.64 -14.79
N ASN A 237 6.46 -5.62 -15.26
CA ASN A 237 6.87 -6.55 -16.32
C ASN A 237 6.47 -6.12 -17.73
N LYS A 238 5.92 -4.93 -17.89
CA LYS A 238 5.60 -4.39 -19.21
C LYS A 238 6.80 -4.44 -20.17
N ALA A 239 6.57 -4.78 -21.42
CA ALA A 239 7.65 -4.96 -22.40
C ALA A 239 8.51 -3.69 -22.58
N LYS A 240 9.79 -3.86 -22.93
CA LYS A 240 10.74 -2.74 -23.05
C LYS A 240 10.40 -1.76 -24.19
N ASP A 241 9.72 -2.23 -25.22
CA ASP A 241 9.26 -1.46 -26.38
C ASP A 241 7.96 -0.70 -26.13
N GLU A 242 7.27 -1.00 -25.02
CA GLU A 242 6.08 -0.29 -24.62
C GLU A 242 6.41 0.92 -23.75
N THR A 243 5.67 2.01 -23.94
CA THR A 243 5.81 3.21 -23.12
C THR A 243 5.48 2.89 -21.65
N VAL A 244 6.48 3.03 -20.78
CA VAL A 244 6.31 2.91 -19.33
C VAL A 244 5.57 4.15 -18.82
N THR A 245 4.44 3.94 -18.17
CA THR A 245 3.60 5.01 -17.63
C THR A 245 3.09 4.64 -16.25
N ASP A 246 2.36 5.54 -15.61
CA ASP A 246 1.74 5.32 -14.33
C ASP A 246 0.29 4.84 -14.51
N TYR A 247 -0.24 4.06 -13.56
CA TYR A 247 -1.55 3.42 -13.69
C TYR A 247 -2.40 3.62 -12.45
N VAL A 248 -3.68 3.89 -12.65
CA VAL A 248 -4.70 3.80 -11.61
C VAL A 248 -5.11 2.34 -11.42
N VAL A 249 -5.14 1.88 -10.19
CA VAL A 249 -5.62 0.55 -9.82
C VAL A 249 -6.81 0.68 -8.87
N ALA A 250 -7.99 0.36 -9.38
CA ALA A 250 -9.28 0.47 -8.69
C ALA A 250 -10.25 -0.59 -9.21
N THR A 251 -11.32 -0.86 -8.47
CA THR A 251 -12.40 -1.73 -8.94
C THR A 251 -13.42 -0.98 -9.80
N GLY A 252 -13.51 0.35 -9.66
CA GLY A 252 -14.51 1.20 -10.26
C GLY A 252 -15.78 1.34 -9.42
N ASP A 253 -15.97 0.47 -8.43
CA ASP A 253 -17.14 0.50 -7.54
C ASP A 253 -16.80 1.08 -6.17
N THR A 254 -17.72 1.85 -5.60
CA THR A 254 -17.56 2.40 -4.26
C THR A 254 -18.66 1.98 -3.31
N TYR A 255 -18.28 1.67 -2.09
CA TYR A 255 -19.19 1.28 -1.01
C TYR A 255 -19.04 2.21 0.20
N SER A 256 -20.11 2.41 0.96
CA SER A 256 -20.03 3.17 2.21
C SER A 256 -19.52 2.28 3.35
N VAL A 257 -18.90 2.90 4.37
CA VAL A 257 -18.54 2.19 5.61
C VAL A 257 -19.79 1.57 6.24
N LYS A 258 -20.94 2.25 6.16
CA LYS A 258 -22.24 1.72 6.61
C LYS A 258 -22.59 0.41 5.90
N SER A 259 -22.60 0.40 4.56
CA SER A 259 -22.96 -0.80 3.79
C SER A 259 -21.96 -1.97 4.01
N PHE A 260 -20.68 -1.65 4.23
CA PHE A 260 -19.69 -2.65 4.58
C PHE A 260 -19.99 -3.29 5.95
N ALA A 261 -20.32 -2.48 6.97
CA ALA A 261 -20.70 -2.98 8.29
C ALA A 261 -21.97 -3.84 8.21
N GLU A 262 -23.02 -3.37 7.53
CA GLU A 262 -24.26 -4.13 7.32
C GLU A 262 -23.99 -5.49 6.67
N THR A 263 -23.13 -5.52 5.64
CA THR A 263 -22.75 -6.76 4.95
C THR A 263 -21.98 -7.70 5.88
N ALA A 264 -21.06 -7.19 6.68
CA ALA A 264 -20.29 -7.99 7.63
C ALA A 264 -21.18 -8.62 8.70
N PHE A 265 -22.08 -7.85 9.30
CA PHE A 265 -23.04 -8.37 10.30
C PHE A 265 -24.07 -9.34 9.73
N ARG A 266 -24.53 -9.10 8.50
CA ARG A 266 -25.42 -10.03 7.79
C ARG A 266 -24.81 -11.42 7.59
N LYS A 267 -23.48 -11.51 7.43
CA LYS A 267 -22.77 -12.80 7.30
C LYS A 267 -22.87 -13.68 8.54
N ILE A 268 -23.20 -13.10 9.69
CA ILE A 268 -23.44 -13.84 10.95
C ILE A 268 -24.94 -13.82 11.35
N GLY A 269 -25.84 -13.52 10.42
CA GLY A 269 -27.29 -13.53 10.65
C GLY A 269 -27.83 -12.31 11.40
N VAL A 270 -27.05 -11.25 11.58
CA VAL A 270 -27.45 -10.04 12.30
C VAL A 270 -27.84 -8.94 11.33
N ALA A 271 -29.04 -8.41 11.44
CA ALA A 271 -29.50 -7.20 10.76
C ALA A 271 -29.22 -5.99 11.66
N LEU A 272 -28.68 -4.92 11.09
CA LEU A 272 -28.41 -3.67 11.81
C LEU A 272 -29.55 -2.69 11.56
N ASP A 273 -30.18 -2.20 12.63
CA ASP A 273 -31.12 -1.10 12.58
C ASP A 273 -30.43 0.21 12.99
N TRP A 274 -30.52 1.23 12.13
CA TRP A 274 -29.78 2.47 12.29
C TRP A 274 -30.69 3.61 12.76
N SER A 275 -30.28 4.29 13.82
CA SER A 275 -30.97 5.45 14.37
C SER A 275 -30.00 6.61 14.58
N GLY A 276 -30.55 7.84 14.66
CA GLY A 276 -29.78 9.06 14.89
C GLY A 276 -29.13 9.64 13.63
N THR A 277 -28.44 10.77 13.79
CA THR A 277 -27.73 11.48 12.71
C THR A 277 -26.37 11.98 13.16
N GLY A 278 -25.42 12.13 12.20
CA GLY A 278 -24.07 12.62 12.48
C GLY A 278 -23.33 11.72 13.47
N GLU A 279 -22.67 12.31 14.46
CA GLU A 279 -21.92 11.59 15.49
C GLU A 279 -22.80 10.79 16.46
N ARG A 280 -24.09 11.07 16.49
CA ARG A 280 -25.10 10.34 17.31
C ARG A 280 -25.71 9.14 16.58
N THR A 281 -25.24 8.81 15.38
CA THR A 281 -25.71 7.63 14.65
C THR A 281 -25.31 6.35 15.38
N LYS A 282 -26.29 5.50 15.67
CA LYS A 282 -26.12 4.21 16.33
C LYS A 282 -26.76 3.11 15.49
N ALA A 283 -26.21 1.90 15.56
CA ALA A 283 -26.86 0.70 15.07
C ALA A 283 -27.14 -0.25 16.25
N ILE A 284 -28.29 -0.86 16.21
CA ILE A 284 -28.77 -1.85 17.19
C ILE A 284 -29.16 -3.09 16.38
N ASN A 285 -29.01 -4.27 16.96
CA ASN A 285 -29.53 -5.53 16.45
C ASN A 285 -30.73 -5.98 17.30
#